data_78a25f0e34dcf3c683b328b6ab766638
#
_entry.id   78a25f0e34dcf3c683b328b6ab766638
#
_cell.length_a   1.000
_cell.length_b   1.000
_cell.length_c   1.000
_cell.angle_alpha   90.00
_cell.angle_beta   90.00
_cell.angle_gamma   90.00
#
_symmetry.space_group_name_H-M   'P 1'
#
loop_
_entity.id
_entity.type
_entity.pdbx_description
1 polymer ?
#
loop_
_entity_poly.entity_id
_entity_poly.type
_entity_poly.pdbx_seq_one_letter_code
_entity_poly.pdbx_strand_id
1 'polypeptide(L)'
;MGNRYVVKFENFTAAALTNPTLISATGRRIRVLSVSVGGTGTTSAAQGIVMSRSATGTTPTGGVTPDKAEHAEQPVAVFTTALTWATAPVGATNGEVFPFNALGGGFRYTTTQRITPLEARNGEVIVFKPAAGNTPQASNISILVEED
;
A
#
# COMPACT_ATOMS: atom_id res chain seq x y z
N MET A 1 14.38 16.57 1.37
CA MET A 1 13.66 15.84 0.30
C MET A 1 14.13 14.39 0.30
N GLY A 2 13.20 13.46 0.37
CA GLY A 2 13.52 12.05 0.44
C GLY A 2 13.73 11.41 -0.93
N ASN A 3 14.22 10.18 -0.93
CA ASN A 3 14.32 9.37 -2.12
C ASN A 3 12.95 8.75 -2.44
N ARG A 4 12.66 8.56 -3.72
CA ARG A 4 11.38 8.03 -4.18
C ARG A 4 11.51 6.61 -4.69
N TYR A 5 10.51 5.81 -4.39
CA TYR A 5 10.45 4.39 -4.73
C TYR A 5 9.06 4.03 -5.23
N VAL A 6 9.00 3.06 -6.14
CA VAL A 6 7.73 2.46 -6.59
C VAL A 6 7.62 1.07 -5.99
N VAL A 7 6.49 0.80 -5.34
CA VAL A 7 6.14 -0.51 -4.77
C VAL A 7 4.94 -1.06 -5.53
N LYS A 8 5.08 -2.26 -6.07
CA LYS A 8 4.03 -2.92 -6.85
C LYS A 8 3.68 -4.26 -6.26
N PHE A 9 2.41 -4.43 -5.92
CA PHE A 9 1.84 -5.75 -5.61
C PHE A 9 0.90 -6.13 -6.74
N GLU A 10 1.21 -7.23 -7.43
CA GLU A 10 0.49 -7.66 -8.61
C GLU A 10 -0.31 -8.93 -8.30
N ASN A 11 -1.52 -9.00 -8.88
CA ASN A 11 -2.40 -10.16 -8.83
C ASN A 11 -2.58 -10.75 -7.43
N PHE A 12 -2.86 -9.88 -6.46
CA PHE A 12 -3.17 -10.28 -5.08
C PHE A 12 -4.66 -10.17 -4.80
N THR A 13 -5.16 -10.94 -3.86
CA THR A 13 -6.53 -10.81 -3.34
C THR A 13 -6.46 -10.35 -1.88
N ALA A 14 -6.90 -9.13 -1.63
CA ALA A 14 -6.94 -8.60 -0.27
C ALA A 14 -7.90 -9.40 0.61
N ALA A 15 -7.48 -9.73 1.81
CA ALA A 15 -8.22 -10.55 2.76
C ALA A 15 -7.84 -10.14 4.19
N ALA A 16 -8.38 -10.83 5.18
CA ALA A 16 -8.10 -10.52 6.59
C ALA A 16 -6.59 -10.54 6.93
N LEU A 17 -5.84 -11.49 6.35
CA LEU A 17 -4.39 -11.63 6.58
C LEU A 17 -3.53 -11.29 5.36
N THR A 18 -4.13 -10.87 4.25
CA THR A 18 -3.44 -10.53 3.00
C THR A 18 -3.70 -9.08 2.67
N ASN A 19 -2.78 -8.22 3.06
CA ASN A 19 -2.89 -6.79 2.92
C ASN A 19 -1.55 -6.20 2.48
N PRO A 20 -1.43 -5.60 1.29
CA PRO A 20 -0.23 -4.87 0.92
C PRO A 20 0.14 -3.86 2.00
N THR A 21 1.39 -3.86 2.42
CA THR A 21 1.84 -3.05 3.55
C THR A 21 3.22 -2.46 3.30
N LEU A 22 3.40 -1.20 3.69
CA LEU A 22 4.69 -0.52 3.75
C LEU A 22 5.08 -0.43 5.23
N ILE A 23 6.29 -0.85 5.57
CA ILE A 23 6.80 -0.86 6.95
C ILE A 23 7.96 0.13 7.07
N SER A 24 7.77 1.21 7.79
CA SER A 24 8.81 2.21 7.98
C SER A 24 9.96 1.67 8.86
N ALA A 25 11.19 2.04 8.51
CA ALA A 25 12.36 1.70 9.32
C ALA A 25 12.50 2.63 10.53
N THR A 26 13.24 2.17 11.54
CA THR A 26 13.58 2.98 12.71
C THR A 26 14.39 4.20 12.28
N GLY A 27 14.02 5.36 12.76
CA GLY A 27 14.67 6.64 12.43
C GLY A 27 14.36 7.16 11.03
N ARG A 28 13.44 6.51 10.31
CA ARG A 28 13.02 6.90 8.95
C ARG A 28 11.54 7.23 8.91
N ARG A 29 11.19 8.01 7.92
CA ARG A 29 9.81 8.36 7.61
C ARG A 29 9.52 7.95 6.18
N ILE A 30 8.35 7.36 5.96
CA ILE A 30 7.81 7.10 4.63
C ILE A 30 6.55 7.93 4.42
N ARG A 31 6.35 8.41 3.20
CA ARG A 31 5.16 9.13 2.75
C ARG A 31 4.62 8.52 1.48
N VAL A 32 3.33 8.31 1.42
CA VAL A 32 2.67 7.88 0.17
C VAL A 32 2.37 9.11 -0.68
N LEU A 33 2.92 9.17 -1.87
CA LEU A 33 2.74 10.27 -2.81
C LEU A 33 1.63 9.99 -3.82
N SER A 34 1.50 8.77 -4.29
CA SER A 34 0.40 8.34 -5.15
C SER A 34 0.12 6.87 -5.02
N VAL A 35 -1.12 6.47 -5.31
CA VAL A 35 -1.58 5.09 -5.32
C VAL A 35 -2.38 4.86 -6.59
N SER A 36 -2.07 3.77 -7.30
CA SER A 36 -2.85 3.31 -8.44
C SER A 36 -3.38 1.92 -8.13
N VAL A 37 -4.66 1.70 -8.30
CA VAL A 37 -5.32 0.41 -8.09
C VAL A 37 -6.10 0.00 -9.34
N GLY A 38 -6.17 -1.30 -9.59
CA GLY A 38 -6.96 -1.84 -10.68
C GLY A 38 -7.30 -3.30 -10.44
N GLY A 39 -8.45 -3.75 -10.94
CA GLY A 39 -8.88 -5.13 -10.84
C GLY A 39 -8.22 -6.02 -11.88
N THR A 40 -7.93 -7.27 -11.51
CA THR A 40 -7.49 -8.35 -12.40
C THR A 40 -8.41 -9.56 -12.30
N GLY A 41 -9.58 -9.38 -11.71
CA GLY A 41 -10.60 -10.42 -11.58
C GLY A 41 -11.29 -10.74 -12.90
N THR A 42 -12.09 -11.79 -12.88
CA THR A 42 -12.83 -12.29 -14.05
C THR A 42 -14.31 -11.92 -14.02
N THR A 43 -14.80 -11.37 -12.93
CA THR A 43 -16.20 -11.01 -12.72
C THR A 43 -16.30 -9.54 -12.31
N SER A 44 -17.25 -8.81 -12.90
CA SER A 44 -17.50 -7.42 -12.52
C SER A 44 -18.01 -7.35 -11.08
N ALA A 45 -17.34 -6.58 -10.26
CA ALA A 45 -17.77 -6.30 -8.90
C ALA A 45 -17.15 -4.97 -8.43
N ALA A 46 -17.90 -4.22 -7.64
CA ALA A 46 -17.38 -3.04 -6.98
C ALA A 46 -16.38 -3.46 -5.90
N GLN A 47 -15.20 -2.86 -5.93
CA GLN A 47 -14.12 -3.11 -4.99
C GLN A 47 -13.70 -1.80 -4.33
N GLY A 48 -13.02 -1.91 -3.21
CA GLY A 48 -12.38 -0.77 -2.56
C GLY A 48 -11.22 -1.23 -1.69
N ILE A 49 -10.17 -0.45 -1.67
CA ILE A 49 -9.02 -0.63 -0.79
C ILE A 49 -8.94 0.58 0.11
N VAL A 50 -8.77 0.36 1.41
CA VAL A 50 -8.59 1.41 2.41
C VAL A 50 -7.12 1.52 2.78
N MET A 51 -6.53 2.68 2.57
CA MET A 51 -5.18 3.02 3.01
C MET A 51 -5.24 3.65 4.39
N SER A 52 -4.53 3.08 5.36
CA SER A 52 -4.47 3.63 6.71
C SER A 52 -3.10 3.40 7.36
N ARG A 53 -2.79 4.21 8.38
CA ARG A 53 -1.62 4.01 9.23
C ARG A 53 -1.98 3.16 10.43
N SER A 54 -1.06 2.31 10.86
CA SER A 54 -1.24 1.42 12.01
C SER A 54 0.10 1.11 12.68
N ALA A 55 0.04 0.55 13.88
CA ALA A 55 1.14 -0.24 14.41
C ALA A 55 1.32 -1.50 13.55
N THR A 56 2.53 -2.07 13.56
CA THR A 56 2.81 -3.28 12.78
C THR A 56 2.01 -4.48 13.26
N GLY A 57 1.79 -5.42 12.36
CA GLY A 57 1.32 -6.76 12.69
C GLY A 57 2.48 -7.69 13.10
N THR A 58 2.22 -8.99 13.11
CA THR A 58 3.23 -10.02 13.43
C THR A 58 3.52 -10.90 12.23
N THR A 59 4.79 -11.32 12.10
CA THR A 59 5.29 -12.26 11.10
C THR A 59 4.89 -11.87 9.66
N PRO A 60 5.43 -10.75 9.14
CA PRO A 60 5.18 -10.35 7.76
C PRO A 60 5.89 -11.26 6.76
N THR A 61 5.23 -11.56 5.64
CA THR A 61 5.78 -12.32 4.52
C THR A 61 5.29 -11.78 3.18
N GLY A 62 5.84 -12.28 2.08
CA GLY A 62 5.37 -11.95 0.72
C GLY A 62 5.62 -10.51 0.30
N GLY A 63 6.60 -9.85 0.91
CA GLY A 63 6.97 -8.49 0.51
C GLY A 63 7.60 -8.45 -0.88
N VAL A 64 7.56 -7.27 -1.49
CA VAL A 64 8.20 -6.98 -2.78
C VAL A 64 9.33 -5.98 -2.56
N THR A 65 10.34 -6.05 -3.42
CA THR A 65 11.45 -5.09 -3.39
C THR A 65 10.98 -3.75 -3.97
N PRO A 66 11.14 -2.64 -3.24
CA PRO A 66 10.85 -1.33 -3.80
C PRO A 66 11.80 -0.99 -4.96
N ASP A 67 11.23 -0.55 -6.08
CA ASP A 67 11.99 -0.10 -7.25
C ASP A 67 12.40 1.36 -7.08
N LYS A 68 13.63 1.68 -7.47
CA LYS A 68 14.12 3.07 -7.48
C LYS A 68 13.38 3.87 -8.54
N ALA A 69 12.77 5.00 -8.14
CA ALA A 69 11.91 5.78 -9.03
C ALA A 69 12.64 6.91 -9.77
N GLU A 70 13.83 7.31 -9.30
CA GLU A 70 14.52 8.50 -9.84
C GLU A 70 15.68 8.13 -10.75
N HIS A 71 16.65 7.35 -10.27
CA HIS A 71 17.83 6.93 -11.06
C HIS A 71 18.50 5.69 -10.47
N ALA A 72 19.31 5.04 -11.28
CA ALA A 72 19.94 3.76 -10.92
C ALA A 72 20.89 3.85 -9.71
N GLU A 73 21.54 4.99 -9.50
CA GLU A 73 22.48 5.22 -8.39
C GLU A 73 21.80 5.65 -7.09
N GLN A 74 20.48 5.87 -7.11
CA GLN A 74 19.70 6.16 -5.91
C GLN A 74 19.96 5.08 -4.85
N PRO A 75 20.05 5.41 -3.56
CA PRO A 75 20.15 4.40 -2.50
C PRO A 75 19.01 3.39 -2.55
N VAL A 76 19.23 2.18 -2.08
CA VAL A 76 18.16 1.21 -1.90
C VAL A 76 17.24 1.65 -0.75
N ALA A 77 15.96 1.31 -0.84
CA ALA A 77 15.00 1.61 0.21
C ALA A 77 15.41 0.92 1.53
N VAL A 78 15.24 1.61 2.63
CA VAL A 78 15.44 1.05 3.98
C VAL A 78 14.12 0.54 4.54
N PHE A 79 13.00 1.15 4.14
CA PHE A 79 11.68 0.60 4.48
C PHE A 79 11.48 -0.76 3.81
N THR A 80 10.65 -1.59 4.41
CA THR A 80 10.33 -2.91 3.89
C THR A 80 8.85 -3.00 3.52
N THR A 81 8.48 -4.10 2.88
CA THR A 81 7.10 -4.34 2.45
C THR A 81 6.64 -5.72 2.93
N ALA A 82 5.33 -5.90 3.02
CA ALA A 82 4.72 -7.19 3.33
C ALA A 82 3.39 -7.34 2.60
N LEU A 83 2.97 -8.56 2.37
CA LEU A 83 1.66 -8.87 1.81
C LEU A 83 0.82 -9.69 2.78
N THR A 84 1.40 -10.71 3.39
CA THR A 84 0.70 -11.67 4.26
C THR A 84 1.23 -11.58 5.68
N TRP A 85 0.34 -11.73 6.65
CA TRP A 85 0.62 -11.58 8.07
C TRP A 85 0.09 -12.77 8.86
N ALA A 86 0.78 -13.16 9.94
CA ALA A 86 0.19 -14.06 10.92
C ALA A 86 -0.89 -13.35 11.74
N THR A 87 -0.63 -12.10 12.13
CA THR A 87 -1.64 -11.17 12.68
C THR A 87 -1.51 -9.87 11.90
N ALA A 88 -2.52 -9.53 11.12
CA ALA A 88 -2.49 -8.33 10.28
C ALA A 88 -2.52 -7.04 11.12
N PRO A 89 -1.89 -5.94 10.63
CA PRO A 89 -2.08 -4.62 11.22
C PRO A 89 -3.57 -4.26 11.29
N VAL A 90 -3.99 -3.67 12.40
CA VAL A 90 -5.42 -3.34 12.61
C VAL A 90 -5.89 -2.25 11.65
N GLY A 91 -5.05 -1.29 11.38
CA GLY A 91 -5.41 -0.10 10.62
C GLY A 91 -6.18 0.92 11.45
N ALA A 92 -6.19 2.16 11.00
CA ALA A 92 -6.99 3.22 11.59
C ALA A 92 -8.39 3.25 10.96
N THR A 93 -9.38 3.72 11.72
CA THR A 93 -10.76 3.84 11.25
C THR A 93 -10.96 4.91 10.17
N ASN A 94 -10.02 5.84 10.05
CA ASN A 94 -10.10 7.00 9.15
C ASN A 94 -9.16 6.86 7.95
N GLY A 95 -9.15 5.69 7.31
CA GLY A 95 -8.39 5.45 6.10
C GLY A 95 -9.05 6.06 4.85
N GLU A 96 -8.25 6.30 3.82
CA GLU A 96 -8.75 6.68 2.51
C GLU A 96 -9.16 5.47 1.71
N VAL A 97 -10.30 5.56 1.03
CA VAL A 97 -10.84 4.49 0.19
C VAL A 97 -10.51 4.76 -1.28
N PHE A 98 -9.96 3.77 -1.95
CA PHE A 98 -9.74 3.76 -3.40
C PHE A 98 -10.72 2.79 -4.06
N PRO A 99 -11.82 3.29 -4.65
CA PRO A 99 -12.77 2.42 -5.34
C PRO A 99 -12.27 2.04 -6.73
N PHE A 100 -12.60 0.81 -7.17
CA PHE A 100 -12.29 0.32 -8.52
C PHE A 100 -13.23 -0.82 -8.90
N ASN A 101 -13.15 -1.30 -10.15
CA ASN A 101 -13.90 -2.47 -10.61
C ASN A 101 -13.00 -3.69 -10.70
N ALA A 102 -13.49 -4.84 -10.29
CA ALA A 102 -12.75 -6.11 -10.31
C ALA A 102 -12.32 -6.57 -11.71
N LEU A 103 -13.06 -6.20 -12.77
CA LEU A 103 -12.71 -6.52 -14.16
C LEU A 103 -11.59 -5.65 -14.76
N GLY A 104 -11.12 -4.66 -14.06
CA GLY A 104 -10.20 -3.66 -14.58
C GLY A 104 -10.70 -2.27 -14.24
N GLY A 105 -10.26 -1.27 -14.99
CA GLY A 105 -10.56 0.11 -14.64
C GLY A 105 -9.67 0.55 -13.48
N GLY A 106 -8.65 1.34 -13.79
CA GLY A 106 -7.72 1.84 -12.81
C GLY A 106 -8.22 3.13 -12.17
N PHE A 107 -7.90 3.28 -10.90
CA PHE A 107 -8.00 4.53 -10.18
C PHE A 107 -6.61 4.98 -9.76
N ARG A 108 -6.29 6.24 -9.96
CA ARG A 108 -5.04 6.84 -9.49
C ARG A 108 -5.35 7.99 -8.53
N TYR A 109 -4.77 7.89 -7.36
CA TYR A 109 -4.84 8.91 -6.33
C TYR A 109 -3.47 9.58 -6.16
N THR A 110 -3.43 10.91 -6.11
CA THR A 110 -2.22 11.68 -5.80
C THR A 110 -2.42 12.46 -4.50
N THR A 111 -1.43 12.44 -3.63
CA THR A 111 -1.50 13.13 -2.33
C THR A 111 -1.41 14.65 -2.45
N THR A 112 -1.16 15.17 -3.63
CA THR A 112 -1.24 16.62 -3.90
C THR A 112 -2.63 17.20 -3.64
N GLN A 113 -3.66 16.36 -3.59
CA GLN A 113 -5.02 16.74 -3.24
C GLN A 113 -5.28 16.75 -1.72
N ARG A 114 -4.33 16.27 -0.93
CA ARG A 114 -4.39 16.30 0.53
C ARG A 114 -3.55 17.44 1.08
N ILE A 115 -3.97 17.98 2.22
CA ILE A 115 -3.19 18.97 2.98
C ILE A 115 -1.91 18.33 3.50
N THR A 116 -1.95 17.07 3.92
CA THR A 116 -0.79 16.30 4.36
C THR A 116 -0.83 14.89 3.79
N PRO A 117 0.26 14.39 3.20
CA PRO A 117 0.35 12.98 2.79
C PRO A 117 0.29 12.05 4.00
N LEU A 118 -0.18 10.82 3.79
CA LEU A 118 -0.13 9.81 4.83
C LEU A 118 1.31 9.39 5.08
N GLU A 119 1.71 9.48 6.34
CA GLU A 119 3.08 9.16 6.78
C GLU A 119 3.09 8.04 7.80
N ALA A 120 4.19 7.29 7.84
CA ALA A 120 4.52 6.35 8.90
C ALA A 120 5.99 6.50 9.29
N ARG A 121 6.30 6.27 10.58
CA ARG A 121 7.64 6.45 11.16
C ARG A 121 7.93 5.34 12.18
N ASN A 122 9.21 5.04 12.35
CA ASN A 122 9.70 4.24 13.47
C ASN A 122 9.01 2.87 13.65
N GLY A 123 8.81 2.15 12.56
CA GLY A 123 8.19 0.84 12.58
C GLY A 123 6.66 0.85 12.45
N GLU A 124 6.03 2.03 12.40
CA GLU A 124 4.64 2.11 11.98
C GLU A 124 4.49 1.64 10.54
N VAL A 125 3.30 1.21 10.18
CA VAL A 125 2.99 0.73 8.83
C VAL A 125 1.91 1.56 8.16
N ILE A 126 1.95 1.57 6.83
CA ILE A 126 0.83 1.99 5.99
C ILE A 126 0.28 0.71 5.37
N VAL A 127 -0.96 0.36 5.72
CA VAL A 127 -1.61 -0.88 5.30
C VAL A 127 -2.76 -0.57 4.35
N PHE A 128 -2.91 -1.42 3.33
CA PHE A 128 -3.96 -1.35 2.31
C PHE A 128 -4.89 -2.55 2.50
N LYS A 129 -6.05 -2.29 3.09
CA LYS A 129 -7.03 -3.32 3.45
C LYS A 129 -8.25 -3.29 2.54
N PRO A 130 -8.96 -4.41 2.35
CA PRO A 130 -10.24 -4.37 1.64
C PRO A 130 -11.22 -3.49 2.40
N ALA A 131 -12.01 -2.69 1.66
CA ALA A 131 -13.08 -1.91 2.24
C ALA A 131 -14.18 -2.83 2.83
N ALA A 132 -14.88 -2.35 3.85
CA ALA A 132 -15.96 -3.11 4.47
C ALA A 132 -17.06 -3.44 3.45
N GLY A 133 -17.60 -4.65 3.50
CA GLY A 133 -18.69 -5.10 2.64
C GLY A 133 -18.27 -5.56 1.24
N ASN A 134 -16.99 -5.49 0.90
CA ASN A 134 -16.49 -6.00 -0.37
C ASN A 134 -16.36 -7.53 -0.36
N THR A 135 -16.56 -8.13 -1.54
CA THR A 135 -16.06 -9.47 -1.83
C THR A 135 -14.75 -9.31 -2.60
N PRO A 136 -13.58 -9.42 -1.94
CA PRO A 136 -12.33 -9.15 -2.59
C PRO A 136 -12.05 -10.07 -3.77
N GLN A 137 -11.56 -9.48 -4.86
CA GLN A 137 -11.07 -10.20 -6.03
C GLN A 137 -9.64 -9.79 -6.34
N ALA A 138 -9.00 -10.52 -7.25
CA ALA A 138 -7.63 -10.25 -7.64
C ALA A 138 -7.47 -8.80 -8.16
N SER A 139 -6.42 -8.15 -7.74
CA SER A 139 -6.13 -6.75 -8.07
C SER A 139 -4.64 -6.47 -8.10
N ASN A 140 -4.30 -5.33 -8.69
CA ASN A 140 -2.95 -4.76 -8.68
C ASN A 140 -2.97 -3.44 -7.93
N ILE A 141 -1.88 -3.16 -7.22
CA ILE A 141 -1.64 -1.85 -6.60
C ILE A 141 -0.21 -1.40 -6.88
N SER A 142 -0.05 -0.13 -7.24
CA SER A 142 1.25 0.52 -7.41
C SER A 142 1.29 1.76 -6.54
N ILE A 143 2.34 1.88 -5.73
CA ILE A 143 2.45 2.92 -4.72
C ILE A 143 3.74 3.69 -4.95
N LEU A 144 3.65 5.01 -5.13
CA LEU A 144 4.81 5.89 -5.12
C LEU A 144 5.06 6.37 -3.69
N VAL A 145 6.24 6.05 -3.17
CA VAL A 145 6.62 6.31 -1.77
C VAL A 145 7.85 7.19 -1.75
N GLU A 146 7.87 8.16 -0.86
CA GLU A 146 9.08 8.93 -0.50
C GLU A 146 9.56 8.48 0.86
N GLU A 147 10.87 8.22 0.98
CA GLU A 147 11.55 7.88 2.24
C GLU A 147 12.59 8.94 2.57
N ASP A 148 12.55 9.48 3.79
CA ASP A 148 13.54 10.41 4.32
C ASP A 148 13.89 10.14 5.80
#